data_70026d6dbc12b8a1e27e435dd8121239
#
_entry.id   70026d6dbc12b8a1e27e435dd8121239
#
_cell.length_a   1.000
_cell.length_b   1.000
_cell.length_c   1.000
_cell.angle_alpha   90.00
_cell.angle_beta   90.00
_cell.angle_gamma   90.00
#
_symmetry.space_group_name_H-M   'P 1'
#
loop_
_entity.id
_entity.type
_entity.pdbx_description
1 polymer ?
#
loop_
_entity_poly.entity_id
_entity_poly.type
_entity_poly.pdbx_seq_one_letter_code
_entity_poly.pdbx_strand_id
1 'polypeptide(L)'
;RSDFIYGLPRHTTKNVIKLCKQINQIGLQHASLYELTIEPNTKFGHMNLNMPTNEEMADMYTSITDNLNLSRYEVSNYATGGHECRHNQNIWDGDAYIGIGHGAMGRVFMNNTWFEESGGDIKSTPITNATRATERVITGLRTMRGVNLDDEVKNIIDIDFINSHNRS
;
A
#
# COMPACT_ATOMS: atom_id res chain seq x y z
N ARG A 1 -17.68 -0.92 1.18
CA ARG A 1 -16.33 -0.41 1.00
C ARG A 1 -16.37 1.09 0.77
N SER A 2 -15.46 1.82 1.41
CA SER A 2 -15.27 3.26 1.18
C SER A 2 -13.80 3.63 1.35
N ASP A 3 -13.40 4.68 0.65
CA ASP A 3 -12.04 5.20 0.66
C ASP A 3 -12.06 6.59 1.31
N PHE A 4 -11.07 6.87 2.15
CA PHE A 4 -10.94 8.09 2.92
C PHE A 4 -9.52 8.64 2.80
N ILE A 5 -9.37 9.95 2.95
CA ILE A 5 -8.07 10.62 3.01
C ILE A 5 -7.94 11.32 4.36
N TYR A 6 -6.81 11.10 5.04
CA TYR A 6 -6.45 11.85 6.25
C TYR A 6 -5.21 12.73 6.00
N GLY A 7 -4.81 13.51 6.99
CA GLY A 7 -3.68 14.43 6.83
C GLY A 7 -4.00 15.65 5.95
N LEU A 8 -5.26 16.03 5.82
CA LEU A 8 -5.67 17.26 5.14
C LEU A 8 -5.09 18.51 5.86
N PRO A 9 -4.97 19.67 5.19
CA PRO A 9 -4.53 20.89 5.83
C PRO A 9 -5.30 21.17 7.13
N ARG A 10 -4.58 21.43 8.22
CA ARG A 10 -5.10 21.65 9.58
C ARG A 10 -5.80 20.43 10.20
N HIS A 11 -5.69 19.25 9.62
CA HIS A 11 -6.17 18.02 10.28
C HIS A 11 -5.39 17.79 11.58
N THR A 12 -6.07 17.20 12.53
CA THR A 12 -5.52 16.78 13.83
C THR A 12 -5.92 15.34 14.12
N THR A 13 -5.28 14.71 15.06
CA THR A 13 -5.62 13.37 15.56
C THR A 13 -7.10 13.27 15.97
N LYS A 14 -7.69 14.36 16.52
CA LYS A 14 -9.13 14.42 16.87
C LYS A 14 -10.04 14.26 15.66
N ASN A 15 -9.67 14.82 14.50
CA ASN A 15 -10.44 14.67 13.27
C ASN A 15 -10.46 13.21 12.81
N VAL A 16 -9.31 12.54 12.90
CA VAL A 16 -9.15 11.13 12.51
C VAL A 16 -9.92 10.21 13.44
N ILE A 17 -9.85 10.41 14.76
CA ILE A 17 -10.63 9.65 15.73
C ILE A 17 -12.14 9.82 15.48
N LYS A 18 -12.60 11.04 15.16
CA LYS A 18 -13.99 11.27 14.78
C LYS A 18 -14.39 10.50 13.53
N LEU A 19 -13.52 10.50 12.52
CA LEU A 19 -13.71 9.72 11.28
C LEU A 19 -13.84 8.23 11.58
N CYS A 20 -12.94 7.65 12.38
CA CYS A 20 -13.00 6.24 12.78
C CYS A 20 -14.32 5.90 13.47
N LYS A 21 -14.78 6.75 14.39
CA LYS A 21 -16.09 6.57 15.03
C LYS A 21 -17.24 6.56 14.04
N GLN A 22 -17.22 7.44 13.04
CA GLN A 22 -18.25 7.47 11.99
C GLN A 22 -18.21 6.20 11.12
N ILE A 23 -17.01 5.74 10.72
CA ILE A 23 -16.83 4.49 9.96
C ILE A 23 -17.39 3.30 10.76
N ASN A 24 -17.06 3.22 12.05
CA ASN A 24 -17.55 2.16 12.94
C ASN A 24 -19.08 2.18 13.07
N GLN A 25 -19.69 3.36 13.18
CA GLN A 25 -21.16 3.51 13.27
C GLN A 25 -21.89 3.10 12.00
N ILE A 26 -21.29 3.37 10.82
CA ILE A 26 -21.86 2.95 9.52
C ILE A 26 -21.77 1.43 9.34
N GLY A 27 -20.86 0.75 10.03
CA GLY A 27 -20.67 -0.69 9.95
C GLY A 27 -20.07 -1.16 8.63
N LEU A 28 -19.09 -0.41 8.11
CA LEU A 28 -18.36 -0.82 6.91
C LEU A 28 -17.59 -2.12 7.16
N GLN A 29 -17.58 -2.99 6.14
CA GLN A 29 -16.80 -4.24 6.17
C GLN A 29 -15.38 -4.04 5.63
N HIS A 30 -15.13 -2.93 4.92
CA HIS A 30 -13.83 -2.57 4.38
C HIS A 30 -13.71 -1.05 4.29
N ALA A 31 -12.54 -0.52 4.69
CA ALA A 31 -12.18 0.89 4.56
C ALA A 31 -10.73 1.02 4.10
N SER A 32 -10.48 1.91 3.15
CA SER A 32 -9.15 2.37 2.80
C SER A 32 -8.94 3.77 3.38
N LEU A 33 -7.84 3.98 4.10
CA LEU A 33 -7.48 5.28 4.65
C LEU A 33 -6.08 5.67 4.15
N TYR A 34 -6.04 6.66 3.29
CA TYR A 34 -4.81 7.12 2.63
C TYR A 34 -4.33 8.42 3.25
N GLU A 35 -3.02 8.50 3.45
CA GLU A 35 -2.37 9.77 3.75
C GLU A 35 -2.42 10.70 2.54
N LEU A 36 -2.75 11.97 2.74
CA LEU A 36 -2.72 12.96 1.67
C LEU A 36 -1.27 13.21 1.23
N THR A 37 -0.96 12.87 0.00
CA THR A 37 0.30 13.23 -0.67
C THR A 37 0.06 14.43 -1.58
N ILE A 38 0.87 15.47 -1.42
CA ILE A 38 0.80 16.67 -2.26
C ILE A 38 1.74 16.52 -3.45
N GLU A 39 1.18 16.39 -4.64
CA GLU A 39 1.95 16.35 -5.88
C GLU A 39 2.33 17.75 -6.35
N PRO A 40 3.61 18.03 -6.68
CA PRO A 40 4.11 19.37 -6.99
C PRO A 40 3.37 20.07 -8.14
N ASN A 41 2.95 19.32 -9.15
CA ASN A 41 2.30 19.84 -10.37
C ASN A 41 0.77 19.92 -10.24
N THR A 42 0.22 19.85 -9.04
CA THR A 42 -1.22 19.97 -8.78
C THR A 42 -1.58 21.35 -8.23
N LYS A 43 -2.88 21.66 -8.24
CA LYS A 43 -3.39 22.88 -7.61
C LYS A 43 -2.97 22.99 -6.12
N PHE A 44 -2.98 21.87 -5.40
CA PHE A 44 -2.50 21.82 -4.00
C PHE A 44 -0.99 22.05 -3.90
N GLY A 45 -0.20 21.50 -4.85
CA GLY A 45 1.25 21.69 -4.89
C GLY A 45 1.68 23.15 -5.07
N HIS A 46 0.82 24.00 -5.65
CA HIS A 46 1.07 25.43 -5.82
C HIS A 46 0.53 26.29 -4.68
N MET A 47 -0.12 25.70 -3.67
CA MET A 47 -0.69 26.42 -2.53
C MET A 47 0.23 26.35 -1.32
N ASN A 48 0.31 27.45 -0.56
CA ASN A 48 0.94 27.41 0.76
C ASN A 48 -0.06 26.85 1.79
N LEU A 49 -0.03 25.53 1.98
CA LEU A 49 -0.95 24.82 2.85
C LEU A 49 -0.32 24.59 4.24
N ASN A 50 -1.08 24.79 5.29
CA ASN A 50 -0.68 24.40 6.65
C ASN A 50 -0.93 22.90 6.84
N MET A 51 0.06 22.10 6.42
CA MET A 51 0.01 20.63 6.51
C MET A 51 0.41 20.18 7.92
N PRO A 52 -0.12 19.02 8.38
CA PRO A 52 0.39 18.37 9.58
C PRO A 52 1.88 18.00 9.42
N THR A 53 2.61 18.01 10.53
CA THR A 53 3.99 17.53 10.58
C THR A 53 4.05 16.02 10.43
N ASN A 54 5.25 15.47 10.16
CA ASN A 54 5.44 14.02 10.09
C ASN A 54 5.07 13.30 11.41
N GLU A 55 5.33 13.93 12.54
CA GLU A 55 4.96 13.40 13.86
C GLU A 55 3.43 13.37 14.02
N GLU A 56 2.74 14.46 13.66
CA GLU A 56 1.28 14.52 13.69
C GLU A 56 0.66 13.49 12.72
N MET A 57 1.27 13.25 11.57
CA MET A 57 0.84 12.21 10.62
C MET A 57 1.00 10.80 11.20
N ALA A 58 2.12 10.52 11.86
CA ALA A 58 2.37 9.25 12.54
C ALA A 58 1.35 9.02 13.67
N ASP A 59 1.05 10.04 14.45
CA ASP A 59 0.02 10.00 15.50
C ASP A 59 -1.38 9.74 14.91
N MET A 60 -1.71 10.36 13.78
CA MET A 60 -2.97 10.10 13.06
C MET A 60 -3.05 8.65 12.59
N TYR A 61 -1.98 8.13 12.00
CA TYR A 61 -1.90 6.73 11.54
C TYR A 61 -2.08 5.74 12.68
N THR A 62 -1.40 5.95 13.79
CA THR A 62 -1.55 5.13 15.01
C THR A 62 -2.98 5.20 15.53
N SER A 63 -3.56 6.40 15.59
CA SER A 63 -4.95 6.60 16.03
C SER A 63 -5.99 5.90 15.15
N ILE A 64 -5.74 5.77 13.84
CA ILE A 64 -6.61 4.97 12.96
C ILE A 64 -6.61 3.52 13.43
N THR A 65 -5.42 2.93 13.62
CA THR A 65 -5.27 1.54 14.03
C THR A 65 -5.93 1.27 15.38
N ASP A 66 -5.84 2.21 16.31
CA ASP A 66 -6.37 2.05 17.69
C ASP A 66 -7.88 2.27 17.80
N ASN A 67 -8.49 3.02 16.88
CA ASN A 67 -9.89 3.44 16.99
C ASN A 67 -10.82 2.83 15.94
N LEU A 68 -10.29 2.14 14.92
CA LEU A 68 -11.10 1.51 13.89
C LEU A 68 -11.44 0.06 14.29
N ASN A 69 -12.71 -0.32 14.16
CA ASN A 69 -13.18 -1.68 14.45
C ASN A 69 -12.88 -2.69 13.33
N LEU A 70 -12.11 -2.29 12.32
CA LEU A 70 -11.64 -3.13 11.24
C LEU A 70 -10.18 -3.50 11.48
N SER A 71 -9.79 -4.72 11.12
CA SER A 71 -8.40 -5.18 11.21
C SER A 71 -7.59 -4.66 10.03
N ARG A 72 -6.43 -4.09 10.32
CA ARG A 72 -5.48 -3.71 9.27
C ARG A 72 -4.89 -4.97 8.63
N TYR A 73 -4.92 -5.10 7.31
CA TYR A 73 -4.30 -6.20 6.58
C TYR A 73 -3.13 -5.74 5.68
N GLU A 74 -3.05 -4.43 5.39
CA GLU A 74 -1.88 -3.80 4.77
C GLU A 74 -1.82 -2.31 5.20
N VAL A 75 -0.86 -1.54 4.70
CA VAL A 75 -0.54 -0.17 5.15
C VAL A 75 -1.76 0.75 5.21
N SER A 76 -2.61 0.74 4.19
CA SER A 76 -3.73 1.69 4.04
C SER A 76 -5.11 1.05 4.12
N ASN A 77 -5.20 -0.28 4.18
CA ASN A 77 -6.48 -0.98 4.08
C ASN A 77 -6.82 -1.80 5.33
N TYR A 78 -8.08 -1.69 5.71
CA TYR A 78 -8.67 -2.31 6.90
C TYR A 78 -9.94 -3.05 6.50
N ALA A 79 -10.15 -4.24 7.05
CA ALA A 79 -11.34 -5.04 6.76
C ALA A 79 -11.78 -5.90 7.94
N THR A 80 -13.05 -6.31 7.94
CA THR A 80 -13.49 -7.46 8.69
C THR A 80 -12.97 -8.72 8.00
N GLY A 81 -12.57 -9.74 8.76
CA GLY A 81 -12.03 -10.98 8.21
C GLY A 81 -12.88 -11.57 7.08
N GLY A 82 -12.26 -11.89 5.95
CA GLY A 82 -12.90 -12.35 4.74
C GLY A 82 -13.44 -11.26 3.79
N HIS A 83 -13.29 -9.97 4.16
CA HIS A 83 -13.69 -8.82 3.34
C HIS A 83 -12.51 -8.00 2.82
N GLU A 84 -11.31 -8.53 2.90
CA GLU A 84 -10.11 -7.95 2.32
C GLU A 84 -10.24 -7.86 0.79
N CYS A 85 -9.64 -6.83 0.21
CA CYS A 85 -9.65 -6.65 -1.24
C CYS A 85 -8.72 -7.66 -1.91
N ARG A 86 -9.26 -8.71 -2.53
CA ARG A 86 -8.48 -9.76 -3.23
C ARG A 86 -7.57 -9.18 -4.31
N HIS A 87 -8.05 -8.20 -5.06
CA HIS A 87 -7.23 -7.54 -6.08
C HIS A 87 -5.97 -6.92 -5.47
N ASN A 88 -6.11 -6.18 -4.36
CA ASN A 88 -4.97 -5.60 -3.68
C ASN A 88 -4.03 -6.68 -3.14
N GLN A 89 -4.59 -7.72 -2.50
CA GLN A 89 -3.78 -8.84 -1.98
C GLN A 89 -2.98 -9.52 -3.08
N ASN A 90 -3.61 -9.84 -4.21
CA ASN A 90 -2.93 -10.47 -5.34
C ASN A 90 -1.76 -9.61 -5.87
N ILE A 91 -1.95 -8.30 -5.98
CA ILE A 91 -0.86 -7.40 -6.38
C ILE A 91 0.28 -7.39 -5.35
N TRP A 92 -0.06 -7.31 -4.06
CA TRP A 92 0.95 -7.31 -2.99
C TRP A 92 1.67 -8.66 -2.84
N ASP A 93 1.02 -9.75 -3.21
CA ASP A 93 1.62 -11.10 -3.26
C ASP A 93 2.50 -11.31 -4.51
N GLY A 94 2.48 -10.36 -5.44
CA GLY A 94 3.25 -10.43 -6.67
C GLY A 94 2.60 -11.27 -7.77
N ASP A 95 1.28 -11.46 -7.73
CA ASP A 95 0.55 -12.14 -8.79
C ASP A 95 0.54 -11.35 -10.09
N ALA A 96 0.25 -12.04 -11.18
CA ALA A 96 0.06 -11.42 -12.48
C ALA A 96 -1.23 -10.58 -12.50
N TYR A 97 -1.19 -9.44 -13.16
CA TYR A 97 -2.37 -8.60 -13.42
C TYR A 97 -2.23 -7.84 -14.72
N ILE A 98 -3.35 -7.49 -15.34
CA ILE A 98 -3.43 -6.78 -16.61
C ILE A 98 -3.89 -5.35 -16.33
N GLY A 99 -3.15 -4.38 -16.87
CA GLY A 99 -3.57 -2.98 -16.90
C GLY A 99 -4.48 -2.69 -18.09
N ILE A 100 -5.65 -2.08 -17.84
CA ILE A 100 -6.61 -1.74 -18.89
C ILE A 100 -6.78 -0.21 -18.94
N GLY A 101 -6.55 0.38 -20.11
CA GLY A 101 -6.71 1.81 -20.36
C GLY A 101 -5.41 2.59 -20.42
N HIS A 102 -5.52 3.85 -20.83
CA HIS A 102 -4.35 4.73 -20.98
C HIS A 102 -3.64 4.95 -19.63
N GLY A 103 -2.32 4.75 -19.62
CA GLY A 103 -1.49 4.91 -18.42
C GLY A 103 -1.60 3.77 -17.40
N ALA A 104 -2.43 2.73 -17.66
CA ALA A 104 -2.48 1.58 -16.79
C ALA A 104 -1.19 0.74 -16.92
N MET A 105 -0.79 0.10 -15.82
CA MET A 105 0.38 -0.77 -15.76
C MET A 105 -0.07 -2.19 -15.44
N GLY A 106 0.64 -3.19 -15.97
CA GLY A 106 0.40 -4.60 -15.73
C GLY A 106 1.68 -5.37 -15.43
N ARG A 107 1.51 -6.55 -14.88
CA ARG A 107 2.55 -7.57 -14.72
C ARG A 107 2.01 -8.90 -15.22
N VAL A 108 2.58 -9.43 -16.29
CA VAL A 108 2.14 -10.69 -16.89
C VAL A 108 3.28 -11.69 -16.96
N PHE A 109 2.94 -12.97 -16.82
CA PHE A 109 3.90 -14.06 -16.93
C PHE A 109 3.55 -14.89 -18.14
N MET A 110 4.45 -14.93 -19.12
CA MET A 110 4.28 -15.69 -20.37
C MET A 110 5.60 -16.33 -20.78
N ASN A 111 5.56 -17.55 -21.31
CA ASN A 111 6.75 -18.24 -21.82
C ASN A 111 7.92 -18.25 -20.83
N ASN A 112 7.62 -18.49 -19.55
CA ASN A 112 8.60 -18.52 -18.46
C ASN A 112 9.33 -17.17 -18.22
N THR A 113 8.72 -16.06 -18.63
CA THR A 113 9.29 -14.71 -18.48
C THR A 113 8.22 -13.74 -17.95
N TRP A 114 8.61 -12.88 -17.03
CA TRP A 114 7.79 -11.76 -16.57
C TRP A 114 7.93 -10.55 -17.48
N PHE A 115 6.82 -9.88 -17.73
CA PHE A 115 6.76 -8.64 -18.51
C PHE A 115 6.05 -7.56 -17.74
N GLU A 116 6.56 -6.34 -17.86
CA GLU A 116 5.83 -5.13 -17.57
C GLU A 116 4.99 -4.74 -18.78
N GLU A 117 3.71 -4.50 -18.57
CA GLU A 117 2.82 -3.92 -19.59
C GLU A 117 2.49 -2.48 -19.23
N SER A 118 2.55 -1.58 -20.21
CA SER A 118 2.02 -0.22 -20.09
C SER A 118 0.83 -0.05 -21.03
N GLY A 119 -0.33 0.33 -20.46
CA GLY A 119 -1.56 0.57 -21.22
C GLY A 119 -1.49 1.84 -22.04
N GLY A 120 -1.90 1.72 -23.31
CA GLY A 120 -1.90 2.79 -24.30
C GLY A 120 -1.34 2.32 -25.62
N ASP A 121 -0.06 2.07 -25.69
CA ASP A 121 0.57 1.22 -26.71
C ASP A 121 1.01 -0.03 -25.97
N ILE A 122 0.50 -1.20 -26.35
CA ILE A 122 0.85 -2.49 -25.72
C ILE A 122 2.38 -2.70 -25.87
N LYS A 123 3.14 -2.11 -24.97
CA LYS A 123 4.57 -2.36 -24.85
C LYS A 123 4.77 -3.33 -23.71
N SER A 124 5.11 -4.56 -24.05
CA SER A 124 5.56 -5.55 -23.08
C SER A 124 7.08 -5.47 -22.99
N THR A 125 7.60 -5.11 -21.85
CA THR A 125 9.04 -5.08 -21.57
C THR A 125 9.39 -6.24 -20.65
N PRO A 126 10.32 -7.13 -21.03
CA PRO A 126 10.73 -8.23 -20.16
C PRO A 126 11.44 -7.68 -18.91
N ILE A 127 11.13 -8.26 -17.76
CA ILE A 127 11.76 -7.93 -16.49
C ILE A 127 12.45 -9.16 -15.90
N THR A 128 13.55 -8.93 -15.20
CA THR A 128 14.36 -10.01 -14.63
C THR A 128 13.72 -10.61 -13.37
N ASN A 129 14.10 -11.85 -13.03
CA ASN A 129 13.68 -12.45 -11.76
C ASN A 129 14.16 -11.61 -10.55
N ALA A 130 15.35 -11.02 -10.61
CA ALA A 130 15.82 -10.12 -9.55
C ALA A 130 14.93 -8.88 -9.39
N THR A 131 14.49 -8.27 -10.48
CA THR A 131 13.51 -7.17 -10.44
C THR A 131 12.20 -7.63 -9.80
N ARG A 132 11.68 -8.79 -10.20
CA ARG A 132 10.47 -9.36 -9.60
C ARG A 132 10.63 -9.67 -8.10
N ALA A 133 11.76 -10.22 -7.71
CA ALA A 133 12.04 -10.49 -6.30
C ALA A 133 12.09 -9.18 -5.48
N THR A 134 12.71 -8.12 -6.04
CA THR A 134 12.71 -6.79 -5.41
C THR A 134 11.30 -6.22 -5.28
N GLU A 135 10.48 -6.30 -6.32
CA GLU A 135 9.07 -5.88 -6.26
C GLU A 135 8.31 -6.63 -5.16
N ARG A 136 8.45 -7.97 -5.07
CA ARG A 136 7.80 -8.78 -4.02
C ARG A 136 8.26 -8.40 -2.62
N VAL A 137 9.50 -8.02 -2.42
CA VAL A 137 9.96 -7.49 -1.12
C VAL A 137 9.23 -6.19 -0.80
N ILE A 138 9.24 -5.23 -1.72
CA ILE A 138 8.61 -3.91 -1.52
C ILE A 138 7.11 -4.06 -1.26
N THR A 139 6.42 -4.87 -2.05
CA THR A 139 4.96 -5.06 -1.93
C THR A 139 4.59 -5.89 -0.72
N GLY A 140 5.34 -6.95 -0.42
CA GLY A 140 5.08 -7.81 0.73
C GLY A 140 5.28 -7.10 2.07
N LEU A 141 6.28 -6.22 2.18
CA LEU A 141 6.48 -5.38 3.37
C LEU A 141 5.33 -4.40 3.65
N ARG A 142 4.46 -4.15 2.67
CA ARG A 142 3.22 -3.40 2.89
C ARG A 142 2.15 -4.18 3.63
N THR A 143 2.22 -5.50 3.62
CA THR A 143 1.18 -6.40 4.17
C THR A 143 1.52 -6.84 5.60
N MET A 144 0.50 -7.18 6.38
CA MET A 144 0.68 -7.78 7.71
C MET A 144 1.23 -9.21 7.64
N ARG A 145 1.25 -9.84 6.47
CA ARG A 145 1.81 -11.19 6.24
C ARG A 145 3.31 -11.16 6.02
N GLY A 146 3.84 -10.02 5.57
CA GLY A 146 5.27 -9.87 5.24
C GLY A 146 5.63 -10.49 3.89
N VAL A 147 6.89 -10.88 3.75
CA VAL A 147 7.49 -11.40 2.51
C VAL A 147 7.83 -12.87 2.66
N ASN A 148 7.50 -13.68 1.64
CA ASN A 148 7.98 -15.05 1.56
C ASN A 148 9.46 -15.08 1.16
N LEU A 149 10.30 -15.66 2.02
CA LEU A 149 11.75 -15.77 1.82
C LEU A 149 12.10 -17.02 0.99
N ASP A 150 11.64 -17.05 -0.27
CA ASP A 150 12.12 -18.06 -1.23
C ASP A 150 13.55 -17.74 -1.71
N ASP A 151 14.13 -18.61 -2.53
CA ASP A 151 15.53 -18.48 -2.96
C ASP A 151 15.77 -17.23 -3.80
N GLU A 152 14.79 -16.77 -4.60
CA GLU A 152 14.92 -15.55 -5.38
C GLU A 152 15.00 -14.32 -4.49
N VAL A 153 14.15 -14.26 -3.45
CA VAL A 153 14.16 -13.17 -2.48
C VAL A 153 15.41 -13.20 -1.61
N LYS A 154 15.85 -14.37 -1.14
CA LYS A 154 17.09 -14.52 -0.36
C LYS A 154 18.32 -14.04 -1.11
N ASN A 155 18.35 -14.17 -2.43
CA ASN A 155 19.49 -13.72 -3.25
C ASN A 155 19.63 -12.19 -3.36
N ILE A 156 18.60 -11.43 -3.00
CA ILE A 156 18.60 -9.95 -3.11
C ILE A 156 18.60 -9.23 -1.76
N ILE A 157 18.38 -9.96 -0.65
CA ILE A 157 18.38 -9.39 0.70
C ILE A 157 19.54 -9.97 1.52
N ASP A 158 20.13 -9.14 2.39
CA ASP A 158 21.14 -9.58 3.34
C ASP A 158 20.46 -10.24 4.55
N ILE A 159 20.30 -11.56 4.49
CA ILE A 159 19.69 -12.37 5.55
C ILE A 159 20.51 -12.29 6.85
N ASP A 160 21.85 -12.24 6.76
CA ASP A 160 22.71 -12.19 7.94
C ASP A 160 22.56 -10.85 8.65
N PHE A 161 22.42 -9.75 7.89
CA PHE A 161 22.10 -8.44 8.45
C PHE A 161 20.75 -8.47 9.18
N ILE A 162 19.70 -9.03 8.59
CA ILE A 162 18.39 -9.13 9.21
C ILE A 162 18.45 -9.95 10.50
N ASN A 163 19.11 -11.11 10.49
CA ASN A 163 19.23 -11.98 11.64
C ASN A 163 20.04 -11.36 12.80
N SER A 164 21.03 -10.54 12.47
CA SER A 164 21.85 -9.86 13.49
C SER A 164 21.08 -8.78 14.26
N HIS A 165 20.02 -8.17 13.64
CA HIS A 165 19.22 -7.11 14.25
C HIS A 165 17.94 -7.61 14.92
N ASN A 166 17.56 -8.88 14.74
CA ASN A 166 16.39 -9.48 15.40
C ASN A 166 16.72 -10.09 16.80
N ARG A 167 17.92 -9.87 17.35
CA ARG A 167 18.36 -10.42 18.64
C ARG A 167 18.31 -9.41 19.78
N SER A 168 17.59 -8.28 19.61
CA SER A 168 17.44 -7.26 20.67
C SER A 168 16.01 -7.26 21.24
#